data_f9c0a686544edfe05d8ce67983dbd6d3
#
_entry.id   f9c0a686544edfe05d8ce67983dbd6d3
#
_cell.length_a   1.000
_cell.length_b   1.000
_cell.length_c   1.000
_cell.angle_alpha   90.00
_cell.angle_beta   90.00
_cell.angle_gamma   90.00
#
_symmetry.space_group_name_H-M   'P 1'
#
loop_
_entity.id
_entity.type
_entity.pdbx_description
1 polymer ?
#
loop_
_entity_poly.entity_id
_entity_poly.type
_entity_poly.pdbx_seq_one_letter_code
_entity_poly.pdbx_strand_id
1 'polypeptide(L)'
;MTRAQKNALERYISEVQQVMNLGQWKIELSDAPCEEDALAEIEVSENLWQAKIRVAHGFFKEKQDEQRDTIVHELIHVHTAGIERARDRMEKTLGDLAWPIFQASMENEVE
;
A
#
# COMPACT_ATOMS: atom_id res chain seq x y z
N MET A 1 -13.80 8.50 -16.86
CA MET A 1 -13.83 7.01 -16.95
C MET A 1 -15.27 6.57 -17.10
N THR A 2 -15.53 5.64 -18.00
CA THR A 2 -16.87 5.09 -18.17
C THR A 2 -17.20 4.12 -17.04
N ARG A 3 -18.50 3.82 -16.87
CA ARG A 3 -18.95 2.86 -15.87
C ARG A 3 -18.38 1.46 -16.14
N ALA A 4 -18.32 1.07 -17.41
CA ALA A 4 -17.74 -0.21 -17.81
C ALA A 4 -16.24 -0.28 -17.48
N GLN A 5 -15.50 0.79 -17.73
CA GLN A 5 -14.09 0.91 -17.38
C GLN A 5 -13.89 0.81 -15.86
N LYS A 6 -14.70 1.52 -15.10
CA LYS A 6 -14.64 1.49 -13.64
C LYS A 6 -14.91 0.09 -13.10
N ASN A 7 -15.94 -0.57 -13.58
CA ASN A 7 -16.30 -1.91 -13.12
C ASN A 7 -15.21 -2.94 -13.45
N ALA A 8 -14.64 -2.85 -14.65
CA ALA A 8 -13.54 -3.75 -15.05
C ALA A 8 -12.30 -3.52 -14.21
N LEU A 9 -11.97 -2.27 -13.94
CA LEU A 9 -10.80 -1.92 -13.15
C LEU A 9 -10.98 -2.33 -11.67
N GLU A 10 -12.15 -2.12 -11.09
CA GLU A 10 -12.45 -2.57 -9.74
C GLU A 10 -12.32 -4.09 -9.61
N ARG A 11 -12.78 -4.82 -10.61
CA ARG A 11 -12.63 -6.28 -10.64
C ARG A 11 -11.17 -6.69 -10.67
N TYR A 12 -10.38 -6.04 -11.49
CA TYR A 12 -8.96 -6.33 -11.59
C TYR A 12 -8.22 -6.01 -10.28
N ILE A 13 -8.50 -4.87 -9.67
CA ILE A 13 -7.95 -4.49 -8.36
C ILE A 13 -8.29 -5.57 -7.32
N SER A 14 -9.53 -6.04 -7.31
CA SER A 14 -9.95 -7.08 -6.37
C SER A 14 -9.20 -8.40 -6.59
N GLU A 15 -8.97 -8.79 -7.83
CA GLU A 15 -8.20 -9.99 -8.16
C GLU A 15 -6.75 -9.87 -7.69
N VAL A 16 -6.10 -8.75 -7.97
CA VAL A 16 -4.73 -8.51 -7.53
C VAL A 16 -4.64 -8.46 -6.01
N GLN A 17 -5.61 -7.84 -5.37
CA GLN A 17 -5.71 -7.78 -3.91
C GLN A 17 -5.73 -9.16 -3.28
N GLN A 18 -6.46 -10.09 -3.86
CA GLN A 18 -6.50 -11.48 -3.38
C GLN A 18 -5.16 -12.18 -3.57
N VAL A 19 -4.54 -12.02 -4.75
CA VAL A 19 -3.24 -12.63 -5.03
C VAL A 19 -2.16 -12.12 -4.08
N MET A 20 -2.22 -10.85 -3.70
CA MET A 20 -1.26 -10.22 -2.80
C MET A 20 -1.59 -10.40 -1.31
N ASN A 21 -2.64 -11.12 -0.98
CA ASN A 21 -3.11 -11.30 0.40
C ASN A 21 -3.42 -9.97 1.10
N LEU A 22 -4.05 -9.05 0.38
CA LEU A 22 -4.47 -7.76 0.90
C LEU A 22 -5.97 -7.74 1.23
N GLY A 23 -6.55 -8.89 1.55
CA GLY A 23 -7.99 -9.02 1.79
C GLY A 23 -8.52 -8.21 2.97
N GLN A 24 -7.66 -7.88 3.95
CA GLN A 24 -8.04 -7.04 5.07
C GLN A 24 -8.08 -5.55 4.73
N TRP A 25 -7.57 -5.17 3.57
CA TRP A 25 -7.59 -3.79 3.12
C TRP A 25 -8.88 -3.49 2.36
N LYS A 26 -9.46 -2.32 2.62
CA LYS A 26 -10.54 -1.78 1.80
C LYS A 26 -9.91 -0.86 0.76
N ILE A 27 -9.91 -1.28 -0.49
CA ILE A 27 -9.30 -0.53 -1.59
C ILE A 27 -10.42 -0.01 -2.49
N GLU A 28 -10.53 1.31 -2.58
CA GLU A 28 -11.54 1.98 -3.38
C GLU A 28 -10.93 2.62 -4.60
N LEU A 29 -11.63 2.53 -5.73
CA LEU A 29 -11.30 3.27 -6.93
C LEU A 29 -12.10 4.57 -6.93
N SER A 30 -11.39 5.70 -6.92
CA SER A 30 -12.01 7.02 -6.91
C SER A 30 -12.43 7.44 -8.32
N ASP A 31 -13.52 8.19 -8.42
CA ASP A 31 -13.93 8.81 -9.67
C ASP A 31 -13.11 10.07 -9.99
N ALA A 32 -12.43 10.63 -9.00
CA ALA A 32 -11.58 11.80 -9.20
C ALA A 32 -10.31 11.42 -9.94
N PRO A 33 -9.83 12.25 -10.90
CA PRO A 33 -8.57 11.97 -11.58
C PRO A 33 -7.37 12.23 -10.69
N CYS A 34 -6.21 11.72 -11.09
CA CYS A 34 -4.95 12.04 -10.45
C CYS A 34 -4.68 13.54 -10.50
N GLU A 35 -4.15 14.08 -9.41
CA GLU A 35 -3.76 15.49 -9.34
C GLU A 35 -2.37 15.71 -9.92
N GLU A 36 -1.55 14.66 -10.00
CA GLU A 36 -0.19 14.72 -10.49
C GLU A 36 -0.05 14.16 -11.90
N ASP A 37 1.13 14.35 -12.47
CA ASP A 37 1.48 13.93 -13.82
C ASP A 37 1.82 12.44 -13.88
N ALA A 38 1.02 11.63 -13.22
CA ALA A 38 1.17 10.19 -13.13
C ALA A 38 -0.03 9.48 -13.75
N LEU A 39 0.15 8.23 -14.17
CA LEU A 39 -0.95 7.41 -14.70
C LEU A 39 -1.93 6.98 -13.61
N ALA A 40 -1.43 6.76 -12.41
CA ALA A 40 -2.23 6.44 -11.24
C ALA A 40 -1.52 6.89 -9.98
N GLU A 41 -2.28 7.07 -8.91
CA GLU A 41 -1.74 7.35 -7.58
C GLU A 41 -2.58 6.63 -6.55
N ILE A 42 -1.96 6.34 -5.40
CA ILE A 42 -2.65 5.70 -4.29
C ILE A 42 -2.46 6.50 -3.01
N GLU A 43 -3.54 6.65 -2.27
CA GLU A 43 -3.53 7.25 -0.96
C GLU A 43 -3.83 6.17 0.06
N VAL A 44 -2.90 5.94 0.98
CA VAL A 44 -2.99 4.86 1.96
C VAL A 44 -3.29 5.45 3.33
N SER A 45 -4.35 4.95 3.97
CA SER A 45 -4.71 5.27 5.34
C SER A 45 -4.41 4.03 6.19
N GLU A 46 -3.18 3.94 6.69
CA GLU A 46 -2.68 2.77 7.42
C GLU A 46 -3.51 2.43 8.66
N ASN A 47 -3.91 3.45 9.41
CA ASN A 47 -4.66 3.26 10.65
C ASN A 47 -6.06 2.68 10.43
N LEU A 48 -6.61 2.87 9.22
CA LEU A 48 -7.95 2.41 8.88
C LEU A 48 -7.95 1.19 7.98
N TRP A 49 -6.78 0.71 7.57
CA TRP A 49 -6.63 -0.38 6.59
C TRP A 49 -7.40 -0.07 5.30
N GLN A 50 -7.29 1.16 4.84
CA GLN A 50 -7.97 1.66 3.65
C GLN A 50 -6.97 2.26 2.69
N ALA A 51 -7.27 2.14 1.40
CA ALA A 51 -6.52 2.80 0.34
C ALA A 51 -7.47 3.27 -0.73
N LYS A 52 -7.12 4.36 -1.39
CA LYS A 52 -7.89 4.93 -2.47
C LYS A 52 -6.99 5.10 -3.68
N ILE A 53 -7.41 4.53 -4.81
CA ILE A 53 -6.68 4.61 -6.08
C ILE A 53 -7.38 5.64 -6.96
N ARG A 54 -6.57 6.53 -7.56
CA ARG A 54 -7.01 7.46 -8.60
C ARG A 54 -6.23 7.16 -9.86
N VAL A 55 -6.90 7.19 -11.01
CA VAL A 55 -6.26 6.99 -12.30
C VAL A 55 -6.41 8.25 -13.15
N ALA A 56 -5.40 8.54 -13.95
CA ALA A 56 -5.40 9.68 -14.86
C ALA A 56 -6.33 9.44 -16.04
N HIS A 57 -6.72 10.52 -16.72
CA HIS A 57 -7.53 10.42 -17.93
C HIS A 57 -6.85 9.59 -19.02
N GLY A 58 -5.52 9.61 -19.08
CA GLY A 58 -4.75 8.85 -20.05
C GLY A 58 -4.55 7.39 -19.71
N PHE A 59 -4.97 6.93 -18.53
CA PHE A 59 -4.75 5.55 -18.07
C PHE A 59 -5.34 4.53 -19.04
N PHE A 60 -6.58 4.73 -19.48
CA PHE A 60 -7.28 3.78 -20.35
C PHE A 60 -6.81 3.84 -21.81
N LYS A 61 -5.98 4.82 -22.16
CA LYS A 61 -5.35 4.90 -23.48
C LYS A 61 -4.06 4.09 -23.57
N GLU A 62 -3.52 3.71 -22.42
CA GLU A 62 -2.33 2.87 -22.38
C GLU A 62 -2.64 1.44 -22.76
N LYS A 63 -1.62 0.69 -23.16
CA LYS A 63 -1.76 -0.74 -23.45
C LYS A 63 -2.21 -1.46 -22.18
N GLN A 64 -2.94 -2.55 -22.35
CA GLN A 64 -3.48 -3.31 -21.24
C GLN A 64 -2.39 -3.81 -20.29
N ASP A 65 -1.24 -4.21 -20.79
CA ASP A 65 -0.12 -4.63 -19.96
C ASP A 65 0.41 -3.50 -19.08
N GLU A 66 0.48 -2.29 -19.62
CA GLU A 66 0.91 -1.11 -18.87
C GLU A 66 -0.11 -0.71 -17.80
N GLN A 67 -1.41 -0.84 -18.12
CA GLN A 67 -2.46 -0.61 -17.14
C GLN A 67 -2.33 -1.57 -15.96
N ARG A 68 -2.11 -2.85 -16.23
CA ARG A 68 -1.93 -3.89 -15.21
C ARG A 68 -0.71 -3.61 -14.35
N ASP A 69 0.42 -3.32 -14.98
CA ASP A 69 1.66 -3.01 -14.28
C ASP A 69 1.50 -1.81 -13.34
N THR A 70 0.79 -0.78 -13.81
CA THR A 70 0.53 0.42 -13.02
C THR A 70 -0.28 0.09 -11.77
N ILE A 71 -1.34 -0.70 -11.91
CA ILE A 71 -2.17 -1.09 -10.76
C ILE A 71 -1.39 -1.96 -9.77
N VAL A 72 -0.63 -2.92 -10.26
CA VAL A 72 0.21 -3.76 -9.40
C VAL A 72 1.23 -2.91 -8.65
N HIS A 73 1.86 -1.95 -9.33
CA HIS A 73 2.80 -1.02 -8.71
C HIS A 73 2.16 -0.26 -7.54
N GLU A 74 0.95 0.27 -7.75
CA GLU A 74 0.24 1.00 -6.70
C GLU A 74 -0.16 0.08 -5.52
N LEU A 75 -0.58 -1.15 -5.81
CA LEU A 75 -0.93 -2.09 -4.75
C LEU A 75 0.29 -2.59 -3.97
N ILE A 76 1.47 -2.58 -4.58
CA ILE A 76 2.72 -2.86 -3.87
C ILE A 76 2.94 -1.81 -2.78
N HIS A 77 2.59 -0.55 -3.02
CA HIS A 77 2.69 0.49 -1.97
C HIS A 77 1.79 0.16 -0.77
N VAL A 78 0.59 -0.38 -1.01
CA VAL A 78 -0.29 -0.81 0.08
C VAL A 78 0.34 -1.95 0.86
N HIS A 79 0.89 -2.93 0.17
CA HIS A 79 1.56 -4.07 0.78
C HIS A 79 2.76 -3.61 1.63
N THR A 80 3.58 -2.74 1.09
CA THR A 80 4.75 -2.19 1.79
C THR A 80 4.34 -1.38 3.01
N ALA A 81 3.30 -0.55 2.90
CA ALA A 81 2.80 0.23 4.03
C ALA A 81 2.33 -0.68 5.18
N GLY A 82 1.65 -1.77 4.86
CA GLY A 82 1.24 -2.76 5.86
C GLY A 82 2.41 -3.41 6.57
N ILE A 83 3.45 -3.78 5.83
CA ILE A 83 4.67 -4.37 6.38
C ILE A 83 5.42 -3.36 7.26
N GLU A 84 5.57 -2.14 6.79
CA GLU A 84 6.24 -1.08 7.56
C GLU A 84 5.54 -0.82 8.88
N ARG A 85 4.22 -0.77 8.86
CA ARG A 85 3.44 -0.58 10.07
C ARG A 85 3.63 -1.73 11.06
N ALA A 86 3.60 -2.97 10.57
CA ALA A 86 3.83 -4.15 11.40
C ALA A 86 5.25 -4.12 11.99
N ARG A 87 6.24 -3.76 11.17
CA ARG A 87 7.63 -3.62 11.61
C ARG A 87 7.77 -2.55 12.69
N ASP A 88 7.17 -1.38 12.48
CA ASP A 88 7.24 -0.28 13.45
C ASP A 88 6.65 -0.68 14.80
N ARG A 89 5.53 -1.40 14.79
CA ARG A 89 4.92 -1.93 16.01
C ARG A 89 5.82 -2.94 16.70
N MET A 90 6.41 -3.84 15.93
CA MET A 90 7.33 -4.84 16.47
C MET A 90 8.58 -4.20 17.04
N GLU A 91 9.17 -3.25 16.32
CA GLU A 91 10.35 -2.53 16.79
C GLU A 91 10.08 -1.80 18.09
N LYS A 92 8.94 -1.12 18.18
CA LYS A 92 8.55 -0.43 19.40
C LYS A 92 8.37 -1.39 20.56
N THR A 93 7.63 -2.46 20.36
CA THR A 93 7.37 -3.44 21.42
C THR A 93 8.65 -4.14 21.86
N LEU A 94 9.45 -4.61 20.91
CA LEU A 94 10.71 -5.27 21.19
C LEU A 94 11.74 -4.30 21.78
N GLY A 95 11.74 -3.05 21.32
CA GLY A 95 12.60 -2.02 21.86
C GLY A 95 12.32 -1.73 23.33
N ASP A 96 11.03 -1.63 23.69
CA ASP A 96 10.62 -1.40 25.08
C ASP A 96 11.03 -2.56 25.98
N LEU A 97 10.98 -3.80 25.46
CA LEU A 97 11.34 -5.00 26.22
C LEU A 97 12.86 -5.23 26.27
N ALA A 98 13.54 -4.98 25.17
CA ALA A 98 14.96 -5.32 25.01
C ALA A 98 15.90 -4.19 25.43
N TRP A 99 15.46 -2.96 25.47
CA TRP A 99 16.30 -1.81 25.77
C TRP A 99 16.99 -1.89 27.13
N PRO A 100 16.31 -2.26 28.23
CA PRO A 100 16.99 -2.42 29.52
C PRO A 100 18.07 -3.50 29.50
N ILE A 101 17.85 -4.57 28.76
CA ILE A 101 18.81 -5.65 28.61
C ILE A 101 20.05 -5.16 27.86
N PHE A 102 19.84 -4.39 26.79
CA PHE A 102 20.91 -3.79 26.01
C PHE A 102 21.73 -2.81 26.85
N GLN A 103 21.07 -1.95 27.63
CA GLN A 103 21.73 -1.03 28.54
C GLN A 103 22.62 -1.75 29.57
N ALA A 104 22.10 -2.80 30.17
CA ALA A 104 22.85 -3.60 31.13
C ALA A 104 24.09 -4.24 30.50
N SER A 105 23.95 -4.74 29.24
CA SER A 105 25.08 -5.30 28.50
C SER A 105 26.15 -4.26 28.22
N MET A 106 25.75 -3.04 27.83
CA MET A 106 26.71 -1.96 27.58
C MET A 106 27.44 -1.54 28.84
N GLU A 107 26.75 -1.43 29.96
CA GLU A 107 27.35 -1.07 31.24
C GLU A 107 28.43 -2.10 31.68
N ASN A 108 28.16 -3.37 31.41
CA ASN A 108 29.12 -4.43 31.72
C ASN A 108 30.33 -4.43 30.81
N GLU A 109 30.21 -3.94 29.59
CA GLU A 109 31.31 -3.89 28.63
C GLU A 109 32.20 -2.68 28.80
N VAL A 110 31.74 -1.63 29.46
CA VAL A 110 32.47 -0.38 29.62
C VAL A 110 33.48 -0.42 30.77
N GLU A 111 33.54 -1.48 31.51
CA GLU A 111 34.60 -1.65 32.52
C GLU A 111 35.99 -1.73 31.85
#